data_cb33a727cc1e2adacbb13308fc16df13
#
_entry.id   cb33a727cc1e2adacbb13308fc16df13
#
_cell.length_a   1.000
_cell.length_b   1.000
_cell.length_c   1.000
_cell.angle_alpha   90.00
_cell.angle_beta   90.00
_cell.angle_gamma   90.00
#
_symmetry.space_group_name_H-M   'P 1'
#
loop_
_entity.id
_entity.type
_entity.pdbx_description
1 polymer ?
#
loop_
_entity_poly.entity_id
_entity_poly.type
_entity_poly.pdbx_seq_one_letter_code
_entity_poly.pdbx_strand_id
1 'polypeptide(L)'
;YNSHLYTGLLGMLMNYCHKKLEVFQKKDSYDKILEVGAGSAPHIKYLSHSYNEYHIVEVSNYASEVFQDISNEKIKFKKYDGKKLPYNDEYFDRIIISHCLEHILSPEEFIFEMMSKLKKGGVLSIALPTDPGIAWRLGRMFIKLFSIKKTYNISGEEYEYINATEHVNSIFNLLSIIRYNFKDNVEEKFYPL
;
A
#
# COMPACT_ATOMS: atom_id res chain seq x y z
N TYR A 1 5.24 -2.30 -15.00
CA TYR A 1 5.28 -3.33 -13.93
C TYR A 1 3.91 -3.47 -13.23
N ASN A 2 3.31 -2.38 -12.76
CA ASN A 2 2.07 -2.43 -11.97
C ASN A 2 0.81 -2.90 -12.71
N SER A 3 0.71 -2.73 -14.01
CA SER A 3 -0.50 -3.13 -14.77
C SER A 3 -0.78 -4.64 -14.74
N HIS A 4 0.25 -5.47 -14.63
CA HIS A 4 0.13 -6.93 -14.58
C HIS A 4 -0.23 -7.48 -13.20
N LEU A 5 0.06 -6.72 -12.13
CA LEU A 5 -0.27 -7.13 -10.75
C LEU A 5 -1.79 -7.22 -10.50
N TYR A 6 -2.59 -6.48 -11.27
CA TYR A 6 -4.04 -6.41 -11.13
C TYR A 6 -4.80 -7.27 -12.14
N THR A 7 -4.13 -8.20 -12.85
CA THR A 7 -4.74 -9.11 -13.82
C THR A 7 -4.64 -10.57 -13.37
N GLY A 8 -5.54 -11.41 -13.86
CA GLY A 8 -5.55 -12.85 -13.54
C GLY A 8 -5.73 -13.17 -12.06
N LEU A 9 -5.18 -14.30 -11.62
CA LEU A 9 -5.28 -14.79 -10.23
C LEU A 9 -4.62 -13.81 -9.23
N LEU A 10 -3.46 -13.27 -9.57
CA LEU A 10 -2.76 -12.29 -8.73
C LEU A 10 -3.60 -11.02 -8.54
N GLY A 11 -4.23 -10.55 -9.63
CA GLY A 11 -5.15 -9.41 -9.56
C GLY A 11 -6.35 -9.67 -8.65
N MET A 12 -6.89 -10.90 -8.64
CA MET A 12 -7.96 -11.26 -7.70
C MET A 12 -7.50 -11.15 -6.24
N LEU A 13 -6.30 -11.60 -5.93
CA LEU A 13 -5.72 -11.51 -4.58
C LEU A 13 -5.48 -10.07 -4.15
N MET A 14 -4.90 -9.25 -5.03
CA MET A 14 -4.67 -7.83 -4.75
C MET A 14 -6.00 -7.08 -4.54
N ASN A 15 -6.98 -7.32 -5.39
CA ASN A 15 -8.34 -6.76 -5.25
C ASN A 15 -9.01 -7.19 -3.94
N TYR A 16 -8.79 -8.43 -3.51
CA TYR A 16 -9.28 -8.93 -2.24
C TYR A 16 -8.64 -8.20 -1.05
N CYS A 17 -7.33 -7.97 -1.07
CA CYS A 17 -6.63 -7.20 -0.04
C CYS A 17 -7.19 -5.78 0.11
N HIS A 18 -7.39 -5.07 -1.00
CA HIS A 18 -8.00 -3.74 -0.98
C HIS A 18 -9.42 -3.74 -0.39
N LYS A 19 -10.28 -4.71 -0.76
CA LYS A 19 -11.61 -4.85 -0.18
C LYS A 19 -11.56 -5.12 1.32
N LYS A 20 -10.59 -5.94 1.78
CA LYS A 20 -10.44 -6.27 3.20
C LYS A 20 -9.95 -5.09 4.02
N LEU A 21 -9.15 -4.21 3.45
CA LEU A 21 -8.72 -2.98 4.10
C LEU A 21 -9.90 -2.05 4.43
N GLU A 22 -10.99 -2.11 3.64
CA GLU A 22 -12.21 -1.34 3.89
C GLU A 22 -13.11 -1.92 5.00
N VAL A 23 -12.96 -3.18 5.39
CA VAL A 23 -13.79 -3.81 6.45
C VAL A 23 -13.59 -3.15 7.82
N PHE A 24 -12.45 -2.47 8.03
CA PHE A 24 -12.16 -1.75 9.28
C PHE A 24 -12.76 -0.34 9.34
N GLN A 25 -13.44 0.10 8.29
CA GLN A 25 -13.98 1.45 8.26
C GLN A 25 -15.18 1.58 9.20
N LYS A 26 -15.10 2.61 10.06
CA LYS A 26 -16.13 2.91 11.08
C LYS A 26 -16.89 4.21 10.78
N LYS A 27 -16.51 4.93 9.72
CA LYS A 27 -17.10 6.20 9.32
C LYS A 27 -17.66 6.12 7.90
N ASP A 28 -18.80 6.67 7.68
CA ASP A 28 -19.43 6.74 6.36
C ASP A 28 -18.85 7.86 5.47
N SER A 29 -18.06 8.75 6.06
CA SER A 29 -17.44 9.87 5.34
C SER A 29 -16.15 10.34 6.02
N TYR A 30 -15.19 10.76 5.20
CA TYR A 30 -13.95 11.41 5.60
C TYR A 30 -13.81 12.74 4.86
N ASP A 31 -13.25 13.77 5.50
CA ASP A 31 -12.95 15.02 4.82
C ASP A 31 -11.74 14.85 3.89
N LYS A 32 -10.60 14.42 4.45
CA LYS A 32 -9.35 14.26 3.69
C LYS A 32 -8.73 12.89 3.90
N ILE A 33 -8.46 12.21 2.81
CA ILE A 33 -7.79 10.92 2.77
C ILE A 33 -6.46 11.07 2.07
N LEU A 34 -5.42 10.37 2.55
CA LEU A 34 -4.14 10.21 1.88
C LEU A 34 -3.90 8.74 1.55
N GLU A 35 -3.54 8.43 0.32
CA GLU A 35 -2.94 7.16 -0.08
C GLU A 35 -1.46 7.36 -0.36
N VAL A 36 -0.60 6.57 0.31
CA VAL A 36 0.85 6.66 0.21
C VAL A 36 1.41 5.44 -0.51
N GLY A 37 2.26 5.65 -1.51
CA GLY A 37 2.79 4.57 -2.33
C GLY A 37 1.72 3.91 -3.20
N ALA A 38 0.80 4.71 -3.73
CA ALA A 38 -0.40 4.25 -4.39
C ALA A 38 -0.16 3.59 -5.77
N GLY A 39 1.03 3.71 -6.34
CA GLY A 39 1.31 3.25 -7.69
C GLY A 39 0.34 3.87 -8.71
N SER A 40 -0.62 3.10 -9.19
CA SER A 40 -1.72 3.57 -10.08
C SER A 40 -3.02 3.86 -9.34
N ALA A 41 -2.99 4.09 -8.03
CA ALA A 41 -4.11 4.33 -7.12
C ALA A 41 -5.23 3.27 -7.19
N PRO A 42 -4.95 1.99 -7.12
CA PRO A 42 -5.96 0.95 -7.24
C PRO A 42 -6.96 0.94 -6.08
N HIS A 43 -6.59 1.48 -4.90
CA HIS A 43 -7.43 1.44 -3.70
C HIS A 43 -8.67 2.31 -3.82
N ILE A 44 -8.62 3.42 -4.52
CA ILE A 44 -9.75 4.34 -4.70
C ILE A 44 -11.03 3.65 -5.22
N LYS A 45 -10.89 2.57 -5.98
CA LYS A 45 -12.01 1.79 -6.53
C LYS A 45 -12.77 0.97 -5.48
N TYR A 46 -12.19 0.80 -4.30
CA TYR A 46 -12.72 -0.07 -3.25
C TYR A 46 -13.23 0.70 -2.04
N LEU A 47 -13.11 2.04 -2.05
CA LEU A 47 -13.59 2.87 -0.96
C LEU A 47 -15.07 2.59 -0.68
N SER A 48 -15.37 2.26 0.56
CA SER A 48 -16.73 1.98 1.05
C SER A 48 -17.40 3.19 1.69
N HIS A 49 -16.75 4.34 1.67
CA HIS A 49 -17.18 5.59 2.29
C HIS A 49 -17.00 6.77 1.34
N SER A 50 -17.67 7.89 1.62
CA SER A 50 -17.49 9.14 0.89
C SER A 50 -16.25 9.92 1.36
N TYR A 51 -15.80 10.87 0.54
CA TYR A 51 -14.69 11.79 0.87
C TYR A 51 -14.88 13.13 0.15
N ASN A 52 -14.28 14.20 0.71
CA ASN A 52 -14.23 15.50 0.06
C ASN A 52 -12.94 15.64 -0.77
N GLU A 53 -11.79 15.23 -0.22
CA GLU A 53 -10.49 15.24 -0.91
C GLU A 53 -9.79 13.89 -0.76
N TYR A 54 -9.24 13.38 -1.87
CA TYR A 54 -8.43 12.18 -1.90
C TYR A 54 -7.04 12.55 -2.44
N HIS A 55 -6.06 12.51 -1.56
CA HIS A 55 -4.69 12.85 -1.88
C HIS A 55 -3.90 11.57 -2.16
N ILE A 56 -3.05 11.63 -3.16
CA ILE A 56 -2.17 10.54 -3.56
C ILE A 56 -0.74 11.07 -3.54
N VAL A 57 0.16 10.34 -2.90
CA VAL A 57 1.60 10.60 -2.96
C VAL A 57 2.34 9.36 -3.44
N GLU A 58 3.26 9.57 -4.37
CA GLU A 58 4.06 8.49 -4.96
C GLU A 58 5.45 9.02 -5.33
N VAL A 59 6.46 8.17 -5.20
CA VAL A 59 7.85 8.50 -5.55
C VAL A 59 8.15 8.28 -7.03
N SER A 60 7.40 7.38 -7.68
CA SER A 60 7.59 6.99 -9.06
C SER A 60 7.18 8.07 -10.05
N ASN A 61 7.99 8.27 -11.10
CA ASN A 61 7.63 9.13 -12.23
C ASN A 61 6.42 8.61 -13.01
N TYR A 62 6.25 7.28 -13.08
CA TYR A 62 5.14 6.66 -13.76
C TYR A 62 3.77 7.10 -13.19
N ALA A 63 3.68 7.25 -11.89
CA ALA A 63 2.45 7.73 -11.25
C ALA A 63 2.07 9.15 -11.73
N SER A 64 3.07 10.02 -11.95
CA SER A 64 2.82 11.36 -12.49
C SER A 64 2.12 11.33 -13.85
N GLU A 65 2.50 10.39 -14.72
CA GLU A 65 1.88 10.22 -16.05
C GLU A 65 0.44 9.69 -15.93
N VAL A 66 0.20 8.72 -15.02
CA VAL A 66 -1.13 8.14 -14.78
C VAL A 66 -2.12 9.17 -14.23
N PHE A 67 -1.64 10.09 -13.39
CA PHE A 67 -2.52 11.04 -12.69
C PHE A 67 -2.62 12.41 -13.36
N GLN A 68 -1.86 12.69 -14.42
CA GLN A 68 -1.96 13.95 -15.19
C GLN A 68 -3.34 14.18 -15.79
N ASP A 69 -4.03 13.11 -16.19
CA ASP A 69 -5.32 13.16 -16.90
C ASP A 69 -6.53 12.93 -15.99
N ILE A 70 -6.35 12.90 -14.66
CA ILE A 70 -7.50 12.72 -13.76
C ILE A 70 -8.30 14.03 -13.68
N SER A 71 -9.45 14.04 -14.34
CA SER A 71 -10.38 15.17 -14.37
C SER A 71 -11.23 15.33 -13.08
N ASN A 72 -10.97 14.55 -12.04
CA ASN A 72 -11.74 14.61 -10.80
C ASN A 72 -11.10 15.62 -9.82
N GLU A 73 -11.76 16.75 -9.62
CA GLU A 73 -11.30 17.83 -8.73
C GLU A 73 -11.06 17.39 -7.28
N LYS A 74 -11.69 16.31 -6.84
CA LYS A 74 -11.48 15.74 -5.49
C LYS A 74 -10.18 14.95 -5.36
N ILE A 75 -9.56 14.52 -6.46
CA ILE A 75 -8.32 13.74 -6.45
C ILE A 75 -7.14 14.68 -6.66
N LYS A 76 -6.19 14.64 -5.73
CA LYS A 76 -4.99 15.48 -5.74
C LYS A 76 -3.74 14.62 -5.70
N PHE A 77 -2.96 14.66 -6.76
CA PHE A 77 -1.68 13.95 -6.84
C PHE A 77 -0.51 14.86 -6.50
N LYS A 78 0.44 14.35 -5.71
CA LYS A 78 1.74 14.97 -5.48
C LYS A 78 2.85 13.92 -5.56
N LYS A 79 3.84 14.19 -6.38
CA LYS A 79 5.11 13.46 -6.31
C LYS A 79 5.89 13.91 -5.08
N TYR A 80 6.52 12.97 -4.37
CA TYR A 80 7.38 13.29 -3.23
C TYR A 80 8.69 12.48 -3.28
N ASP A 81 9.62 12.76 -2.39
CA ASP A 81 10.97 12.19 -2.41
C ASP A 81 11.12 10.90 -1.58
N GLY A 82 10.04 10.41 -1.01
CA GLY A 82 10.04 9.22 -0.13
C GLY A 82 10.50 9.49 1.31
N LYS A 83 10.83 10.75 1.66
CA LYS A 83 11.36 11.11 2.99
C LYS A 83 10.32 11.82 3.84
N LYS A 84 9.89 13.01 3.39
CA LYS A 84 8.96 13.83 4.15
C LYS A 84 7.73 14.15 3.33
N LEU A 85 6.55 13.91 3.91
CA LEU A 85 5.29 14.23 3.26
C LEU A 85 5.11 15.75 3.12
N PRO A 86 4.70 16.23 1.93
CA PRO A 86 4.51 17.65 1.66
C PRO A 86 3.18 18.19 2.22
N TYR A 87 2.88 17.86 3.47
CA TYR A 87 1.65 18.24 4.17
C TYR A 87 1.94 18.70 5.60
N ASN A 88 1.05 19.53 6.13
CA ASN A 88 1.08 19.93 7.54
C ASN A 88 0.72 18.75 8.45
N ASP A 89 1.10 18.83 9.70
CA ASP A 89 0.65 17.88 10.73
C ASP A 89 -0.86 18.03 10.95
N GLU A 90 -1.50 16.97 11.42
CA GLU A 90 -2.94 16.89 11.71
C GLU A 90 -3.83 17.28 10.51
N TYR A 91 -3.46 16.89 9.30
CA TYR A 91 -4.15 17.29 8.07
C TYR A 91 -5.17 16.26 7.57
N PHE A 92 -4.92 14.96 7.76
CA PHE A 92 -5.74 13.88 7.22
C PHE A 92 -6.61 13.20 8.27
N ASP A 93 -7.81 12.81 7.87
CA ASP A 93 -8.70 11.99 8.69
C ASP A 93 -8.37 10.51 8.56
N ARG A 94 -7.86 10.09 7.40
CA ARG A 94 -7.44 8.73 7.10
C ARG A 94 -6.18 8.73 6.25
N ILE A 95 -5.23 7.85 6.59
CA ILE A 95 -4.08 7.55 5.73
C ILE A 95 -4.11 6.07 5.39
N ILE A 96 -3.86 5.73 4.13
CA ILE A 96 -3.87 4.39 3.57
C ILE A 96 -2.48 4.05 3.06
N ILE A 97 -1.95 2.91 3.49
CA ILE A 97 -0.68 2.33 3.03
C ILE A 97 -0.98 0.90 2.61
N SER A 98 -0.93 0.62 1.32
CA SER A 98 -1.23 -0.71 0.80
C SER A 98 -0.05 -1.26 0.02
N HIS A 99 0.54 -2.35 0.51
CA HIS A 99 1.69 -3.01 -0.12
C HIS A 99 2.84 -2.03 -0.47
N CYS A 100 3.23 -1.22 0.52
CA CYS A 100 4.28 -0.23 0.38
C CYS A 100 5.30 -0.34 1.54
N LEU A 101 4.85 -0.66 2.74
CA LEU A 101 5.70 -0.61 3.94
C LEU A 101 6.83 -1.65 3.93
N GLU A 102 6.66 -2.75 3.23
CA GLU A 102 7.68 -3.78 3.00
C GLU A 102 8.90 -3.27 2.24
N HIS A 103 8.75 -2.18 1.49
CA HIS A 103 9.83 -1.56 0.69
C HIS A 103 10.56 -0.42 1.41
N ILE A 104 10.10 -0.01 2.59
CA ILE A 104 10.61 1.17 3.30
C ILE A 104 11.80 0.79 4.17
N LEU A 105 12.96 1.44 3.98
CA LEU A 105 14.18 1.14 4.74
C LEU A 105 14.07 1.46 6.23
N SER A 106 13.37 2.53 6.61
CA SER A 106 13.12 2.94 8.00
C SER A 106 11.61 2.92 8.29
N PRO A 107 10.98 1.74 8.43
CA PRO A 107 9.51 1.64 8.53
C PRO A 107 8.95 2.29 9.80
N GLU A 108 9.69 2.29 10.91
CA GLU A 108 9.28 2.93 12.15
C GLU A 108 9.16 4.45 11.99
N GLU A 109 10.21 5.10 11.48
CA GLU A 109 10.22 6.54 11.22
C GLU A 109 9.12 6.93 10.21
N PHE A 110 8.94 6.10 9.18
CA PHE A 110 7.89 6.30 8.19
C PHE A 110 6.49 6.25 8.81
N ILE A 111 6.21 5.29 9.68
CA ILE A 111 4.92 5.19 10.37
C ILE A 111 4.71 6.41 11.28
N PHE A 112 5.71 6.86 12.01
CA PHE A 112 5.60 8.07 12.84
C PHE A 112 5.36 9.32 12.01
N GLU A 113 5.99 9.44 10.84
CA GLU A 113 5.68 10.54 9.92
C GLU A 113 4.21 10.50 9.48
N MET A 114 3.67 9.30 9.14
CA MET A 114 2.25 9.15 8.79
C MET A 114 1.35 9.54 9.98
N MET A 115 1.68 9.08 11.18
CA MET A 115 0.92 9.40 12.39
C MET A 115 0.90 10.90 12.70
N SER A 116 2.01 11.62 12.42
CA SER A 116 2.05 13.09 12.60
C SER A 116 1.08 13.83 11.67
N LYS A 117 0.80 13.27 10.48
CA LYS A 117 -0.11 13.87 9.50
C LYS A 117 -1.59 13.56 9.77
N LEU A 118 -1.88 12.59 10.64
CA LEU A 118 -3.25 12.28 11.04
C LEU A 118 -3.78 13.31 12.04
N LYS A 119 -5.02 13.72 11.82
CA LYS A 119 -5.80 14.46 12.82
C LYS A 119 -6.01 13.61 14.07
N LYS A 120 -6.28 14.24 15.19
CA LYS A 120 -6.66 13.54 16.41
C LYS A 120 -7.90 12.65 16.17
N GLY A 121 -7.79 11.37 16.45
CA GLY A 121 -8.84 10.38 16.15
C GLY A 121 -8.91 9.98 14.67
N GLY A 122 -7.88 10.32 13.88
CA GLY A 122 -7.70 9.83 12.52
C GLY A 122 -7.27 8.35 12.51
N VAL A 123 -7.33 7.72 11.33
CA VAL A 123 -7.09 6.29 11.14
C VAL A 123 -5.95 6.05 10.16
N LEU A 124 -4.95 5.25 10.57
CA LEU A 124 -3.94 4.69 9.68
C LEU A 124 -4.36 3.28 9.28
N SER A 125 -4.61 3.04 8.00
CA SER A 125 -4.99 1.75 7.42
C SER A 125 -3.81 1.16 6.67
N ILE A 126 -3.31 -0.01 7.12
CA ILE A 126 -2.14 -0.65 6.54
C ILE A 126 -2.52 -2.05 6.03
N ALA A 127 -2.19 -2.35 4.77
CA ALA A 127 -2.23 -3.70 4.23
C ALA A 127 -0.80 -4.19 3.98
N LEU A 128 -0.47 -5.35 4.53
CA LEU A 128 0.86 -5.97 4.42
C LEU A 128 0.76 -7.32 3.70
N PRO A 129 1.74 -7.64 2.84
CA PRO A 129 1.86 -9.00 2.30
C PRO A 129 2.32 -9.96 3.40
N THR A 130 1.99 -11.24 3.26
CA THR A 130 2.43 -12.29 4.20
C THR A 130 3.85 -12.80 3.92
N ASP A 131 4.71 -11.98 3.37
CA ASP A 131 6.11 -12.34 3.10
C ASP A 131 6.93 -12.44 4.42
N PRO A 132 7.64 -13.53 4.68
CA PRO A 132 7.93 -14.74 3.88
C PRO A 132 7.00 -15.95 4.18
N GLY A 133 5.71 -15.77 4.28
CA GLY A 133 4.75 -16.83 4.56
C GLY A 133 4.69 -17.93 3.50
N ILE A 134 4.10 -19.09 3.86
CA ILE A 134 4.01 -20.27 2.98
C ILE A 134 3.24 -19.95 1.70
N ALA A 135 2.10 -19.28 1.82
CA ALA A 135 1.27 -18.91 0.67
C ALA A 135 2.00 -17.96 -0.28
N TRP A 136 2.76 -17.01 0.25
CA TRP A 136 3.63 -16.12 -0.51
C TRP A 136 4.70 -16.89 -1.29
N ARG A 137 5.40 -17.82 -0.63
CA ARG A 137 6.44 -18.67 -1.27
C ARG A 137 5.86 -19.54 -2.39
N LEU A 138 4.70 -20.15 -2.16
CA LEU A 138 4.00 -20.95 -3.17
C LEU A 138 3.55 -20.08 -4.34
N GLY A 139 3.02 -18.88 -4.10
CA GLY A 139 2.64 -17.94 -5.14
C GLY A 139 3.84 -17.52 -6.01
N ARG A 140 4.97 -17.17 -5.40
CA ARG A 140 6.22 -16.86 -6.12
C ARG A 140 6.74 -18.03 -6.94
N MET A 141 6.73 -19.24 -6.37
CA MET A 141 7.14 -20.45 -7.09
C MET A 141 6.24 -20.68 -8.31
N PHE A 142 4.93 -20.49 -8.17
CA PHE A 142 3.98 -20.63 -9.29
C PHE A 142 4.26 -19.57 -10.38
N ILE A 143 4.44 -18.32 -10.02
CA ILE A 143 4.80 -17.26 -10.96
C ILE A 143 6.09 -17.59 -11.69
N LYS A 144 7.11 -18.02 -10.97
CA LYS A 144 8.43 -18.40 -11.52
C LYS A 144 8.33 -19.53 -12.54
N LEU A 145 7.51 -20.54 -12.26
CA LEU A 145 7.38 -21.72 -13.13
C LEU A 145 6.52 -21.46 -14.36
N PHE A 146 5.46 -20.68 -14.23
CA PHE A 146 4.42 -20.61 -15.26
C PHE A 146 4.22 -19.24 -15.92
N SER A 147 4.63 -18.17 -15.30
CA SER A 147 4.22 -16.82 -15.73
C SER A 147 5.36 -15.84 -16.00
N ILE A 148 6.55 -16.04 -15.46
CA ILE A 148 7.64 -15.05 -15.52
C ILE A 148 7.99 -14.64 -16.94
N LYS A 149 8.34 -15.61 -17.79
CA LYS A 149 8.74 -15.32 -19.17
C LYS A 149 7.64 -14.68 -19.99
N LYS A 150 6.39 -15.10 -19.74
CA LYS A 150 5.23 -14.64 -20.52
C LYS A 150 4.74 -13.25 -20.07
N THR A 151 4.84 -12.97 -18.78
CA THR A 151 4.24 -11.75 -18.19
C THR A 151 5.25 -10.63 -18.01
N TYR A 152 6.48 -10.96 -17.60
CA TYR A 152 7.47 -9.94 -17.21
C TYR A 152 8.67 -9.85 -18.15
N ASN A 153 8.85 -10.84 -19.05
CA ASN A 153 9.98 -10.93 -19.97
C ASN A 153 11.36 -10.85 -19.27
N ILE A 154 11.45 -11.40 -18.05
CA ILE A 154 12.67 -11.49 -17.25
C ILE A 154 13.01 -12.94 -16.93
N SER A 155 14.24 -13.20 -16.50
CA SER A 155 14.67 -14.54 -16.05
C SER A 155 14.14 -14.85 -14.65
N GLY A 156 14.12 -16.14 -14.28
CA GLY A 156 13.79 -16.55 -12.92
C GLY A 156 14.77 -16.03 -11.86
N GLU A 157 16.04 -15.89 -12.20
CA GLU A 157 17.09 -15.35 -11.33
C GLU A 157 16.90 -13.84 -11.12
N GLU A 158 16.62 -13.11 -12.18
CA GLU A 158 16.33 -11.68 -12.14
C GLU A 158 15.08 -11.37 -11.31
N TYR A 159 14.03 -12.17 -11.43
CA TYR A 159 12.85 -12.09 -10.58
C TYR A 159 13.16 -12.28 -9.09
N GLU A 160 13.97 -13.30 -8.75
CA GLU A 160 14.38 -13.53 -7.36
C GLU A 160 15.24 -12.38 -6.83
N TYR A 161 16.15 -11.84 -7.65
CA TYR A 161 16.97 -10.70 -7.29
C TYR A 161 16.13 -9.45 -7.01
N ILE A 162 15.20 -9.10 -7.90
CA ILE A 162 14.29 -7.96 -7.72
C ILE A 162 13.50 -8.11 -6.42
N ASN A 163 12.88 -9.26 -6.18
CA ASN A 163 12.14 -9.48 -4.94
C ASN A 163 13.02 -9.38 -3.69
N ALA A 164 14.25 -9.88 -3.74
CA ALA A 164 15.17 -9.83 -2.60
C ALA A 164 15.65 -8.40 -2.28
N THR A 165 15.73 -7.54 -3.29
CA THR A 165 16.19 -6.16 -3.13
C THR A 165 15.05 -5.17 -2.83
N GLU A 166 13.85 -5.47 -3.29
CA GLU A 166 12.68 -4.61 -3.07
C GLU A 166 11.98 -4.88 -1.73
N HIS A 167 11.87 -6.15 -1.31
CA HIS A 167 11.24 -6.51 -0.03
C HIS A 167 12.26 -6.53 1.10
N VAL A 168 12.53 -5.38 1.67
CA VAL A 168 13.54 -5.21 2.74
C VAL A 168 13.00 -5.55 4.14
N ASN A 169 11.68 -5.55 4.32
CA ASN A 169 11.04 -5.87 5.59
C ASN A 169 10.13 -7.10 5.47
N SER A 170 10.25 -8.02 6.42
CA SER A 170 9.30 -9.11 6.60
C SER A 170 8.04 -8.65 7.33
N ILE A 171 6.93 -9.35 7.15
CA ILE A 171 5.70 -9.11 7.92
C ILE A 171 5.95 -9.21 9.44
N PHE A 172 6.85 -10.10 9.89
CA PHE A 172 7.16 -10.27 11.31
C PHE A 172 7.83 -9.04 11.91
N ASN A 173 8.77 -8.43 11.17
CA ASN A 173 9.43 -7.20 11.59
C ASN A 173 8.43 -6.05 11.67
N LEU A 174 7.61 -5.86 10.63
CA LEU A 174 6.62 -4.79 10.56
C LEU A 174 5.56 -4.90 11.67
N LEU A 175 5.02 -6.10 11.90
CA LEU A 175 4.09 -6.33 12.99
C LEU A 175 4.72 -6.08 14.37
N SER A 176 5.98 -6.45 14.57
CA SER A 176 6.68 -6.20 15.82
C SER A 176 6.83 -4.71 16.09
N ILE A 177 7.22 -3.92 15.08
CA ILE A 177 7.32 -2.46 15.17
C ILE A 177 5.95 -1.84 15.50
N ILE A 178 4.90 -2.23 14.77
CA ILE A 178 3.55 -1.69 14.95
C ILE A 178 3.02 -2.02 16.34
N ARG A 179 3.10 -3.28 16.76
CA ARG A 179 2.62 -3.74 18.07
C ARG A 179 3.35 -3.09 19.23
N TYR A 180 4.67 -2.92 19.12
CA TYR A 180 5.46 -2.30 20.17
C TYR A 180 5.09 -0.83 20.38
N ASN A 181 4.94 -0.07 19.29
CA ASN A 181 4.74 1.38 19.36
C ASN A 181 3.29 1.79 19.60
N PHE A 182 2.30 1.00 19.17
CA PHE A 182 0.89 1.40 19.20
C PHE A 182 0.01 0.55 20.12
N LYS A 183 0.50 -0.60 20.58
CA LYS A 183 -0.18 -1.48 21.59
C LYS A 183 -1.70 -1.60 21.39
N ASP A 184 -2.47 -1.08 22.33
CA ASP A 184 -3.94 -1.20 22.38
C ASP A 184 -4.68 -0.41 21.29
N ASN A 185 -3.98 0.41 20.52
CA ASN A 185 -4.53 1.18 19.42
C ASN A 185 -4.43 0.48 18.06
N VAL A 186 -4.10 -0.80 18.03
CA VAL A 186 -3.98 -1.61 16.81
C VAL A 186 -5.11 -2.62 16.74
N GLU A 187 -5.83 -2.63 15.62
CA GLU A 187 -6.76 -3.69 15.26
C GLU A 187 -6.15 -4.48 14.09
N GLU A 188 -5.96 -5.79 14.28
CA GLU A 188 -5.32 -6.65 13.29
C GLU A 188 -6.29 -7.71 12.78
N LYS A 189 -6.26 -7.98 11.48
CA LYS A 189 -6.93 -9.11 10.88
C LYS A 189 -6.01 -9.83 9.91
N PHE A 190 -5.96 -11.14 10.03
CA PHE A 190 -5.23 -12.02 9.14
C PHE A 190 -6.23 -12.70 8.22
N TYR A 191 -5.98 -12.59 6.94
CA TYR A 191 -6.82 -13.25 5.95
C TYR A 191 -6.04 -14.42 5.37
N PRO A 192 -6.55 -15.67 5.51
CA PRO A 192 -6.02 -16.77 4.75
C PRO A 192 -6.32 -16.55 3.27
N LEU A 193 -5.39 -16.95 2.45
CA LEU A 193 -5.60 -17.11 1.02
C LEU A 193 -6.50 -18.31 0.78
#